data_43bccfae5b478249502b37e064bccb57
#
_entry.id   43bccfae5b478249502b37e064bccb57
#
_cell.length_a   1.000
_cell.length_b   1.000
_cell.length_c   1.000
_cell.angle_alpha   90.00
_cell.angle_beta   90.00
_cell.angle_gamma   90.00
#
_symmetry.space_group_name_H-M   'P 1'
#
loop_
_entity.id
_entity.type
_entity.pdbx_description
1 polymer ?
#
loop_
_entity_poly.entity_id
_entity_poly.type
_entity_poly.pdbx_seq_one_letter_code
_entity_poly.pdbx_strand_id
1 'polypeptide(L)'
;MRNLDIDLGDNKQEEQLLVKNKSISFLLGAGFSAPKGYPIGNGMNNGLLNFDDKDVDFSPSGELVISKNGRKPQFQIEGVYNVHQKYFIFCKRLIKEYSIAHDGKFDYELFYDFIKSDEVKEKRYQVLCDDLLSEFESFEYYLFNVPHIYNQMTEYLLKDREGKNRYDDEPFKINNVDWYNGFLDYLSQLSHEYIINVHTLNHDLLFESFNNTGYINNSISDGFDEYGSEYYGKLIHDNRTYHCRLERYTSRYNTPIRLFKLHGSLDYVPFYREVENGFMIPDKYVKIKWGIGASDIMKSRKSKIGYDVSPFEYHADFLTGTTSKIQRYNEPLLFKKLFKRFKKNLRQADKLIIIGYGCKDEGINEIIKEYFDYNHKPSFIVDKYAGEGVVEFGKSINAVLHKIDIDSIYSGLFI
;
A
#
# COMPACT_ATOMS: atom_id res chain seq x y z
N MET A 1 6.52 25.98 -40.31
CA MET A 1 6.84 25.70 -38.91
C MET A 1 5.96 26.61 -38.07
N ARG A 2 4.91 26.07 -37.49
CA ARG A 2 4.02 26.79 -36.58
C ARG A 2 4.07 26.07 -35.26
N ASN A 3 4.62 26.73 -34.26
CA ASN A 3 4.49 26.35 -32.86
C ASN A 3 3.00 26.40 -32.50
N LEU A 4 2.41 25.28 -32.20
CA LEU A 4 1.13 25.20 -31.55
C LEU A 4 1.41 25.14 -30.04
N ASP A 5 1.34 26.29 -29.39
CA ASP A 5 1.18 26.42 -27.96
C ASP A 5 -0.21 25.87 -27.60
N ILE A 6 -0.23 24.64 -27.08
CA ILE A 6 -1.40 24.08 -26.41
C ILE A 6 -1.09 24.11 -24.92
N ASP A 7 -1.26 25.24 -24.33
CA ASP A 7 -1.21 25.40 -22.88
C ASP A 7 -2.27 26.43 -22.46
N LEU A 8 -3.50 26.02 -22.25
CA LEU A 8 -4.55 26.89 -21.67
C LEU A 8 -5.67 26.15 -20.91
N GLY A 9 -5.57 24.82 -20.70
CA GLY A 9 -6.60 24.07 -19.97
C GLY A 9 -6.31 23.90 -18.47
N ASP A 10 -5.06 23.64 -18.13
CA ASP A 10 -4.68 23.21 -16.77
C ASP A 10 -4.60 24.35 -15.75
N ASN A 11 -4.29 25.58 -16.20
CA ASN A 11 -4.11 26.70 -15.26
C ASN A 11 -5.42 27.17 -14.58
N LYS A 12 -6.57 27.07 -15.24
CA LYS A 12 -7.84 27.55 -14.63
C LYS A 12 -8.35 26.63 -13.52
N GLN A 13 -8.16 25.33 -13.62
CA GLN A 13 -8.56 24.42 -12.54
C GLN A 13 -7.58 24.48 -11.35
N GLU A 14 -6.28 24.61 -11.59
CA GLU A 14 -5.32 24.89 -10.53
C GLU A 14 -5.55 26.25 -9.86
N GLU A 15 -5.89 27.29 -10.61
CA GLU A 15 -6.23 28.59 -10.04
C GLU A 15 -7.51 28.57 -9.20
N GLN A 16 -8.54 27.80 -9.59
CA GLN A 16 -9.76 27.65 -8.77
C GLN A 16 -9.52 26.84 -7.50
N LEU A 17 -8.58 25.89 -7.50
CA LEU A 17 -8.15 25.16 -6.30
C LEU A 17 -7.24 25.99 -5.38
N LEU A 18 -6.50 26.96 -5.93
CA LEU A 18 -5.67 27.90 -5.15
C LEU A 18 -6.48 28.90 -4.32
N VAL A 19 -7.78 29.07 -4.60
CA VAL A 19 -8.67 29.97 -3.83
C VAL A 19 -9.13 29.37 -2.50
N LYS A 20 -9.00 28.04 -2.28
CA LYS A 20 -9.32 27.43 -1.00
C LYS A 20 -8.16 27.59 -0.01
N ASN A 21 -8.25 28.61 0.84
CA ASN A 21 -7.23 28.90 1.86
C ASN A 21 -7.32 27.96 3.09
N LYS A 22 -8.37 27.14 3.18
CA LYS A 22 -8.63 26.24 4.32
C LYS A 22 -8.30 24.79 3.98
N SER A 23 -7.67 24.07 4.90
CA SER A 23 -7.40 22.66 4.70
C SER A 23 -7.65 21.82 5.96
N ILE A 24 -8.04 20.57 5.74
CA ILE A 24 -8.22 19.58 6.81
C ILE A 24 -7.31 18.38 6.50
N SER A 25 -6.61 17.90 7.52
CA SER A 25 -5.83 16.68 7.42
C SER A 25 -6.54 15.53 8.15
N PHE A 26 -6.73 14.44 7.43
CA PHE A 26 -7.13 13.15 7.99
C PHE A 26 -5.91 12.23 8.09
N LEU A 27 -5.88 11.40 9.14
CA LEU A 27 -5.00 10.25 9.24
C LEU A 27 -5.85 8.99 9.48
N LEU A 28 -5.76 8.03 8.57
CA LEU A 28 -6.50 6.77 8.63
C LEU A 28 -5.55 5.62 8.95
N GLY A 29 -5.91 4.82 9.95
CA GLY A 29 -5.21 3.58 10.30
C GLY A 29 -6.04 2.34 10.00
N ALA A 30 -5.54 1.16 10.35
CA ALA A 30 -6.16 -0.14 10.03
C ALA A 30 -7.59 -0.30 10.55
N GLY A 31 -7.94 0.34 11.68
CA GLY A 31 -9.30 0.37 12.21
C GLY A 31 -10.31 1.00 11.25
N PHE A 32 -9.88 1.90 10.36
CA PHE A 32 -10.74 2.47 9.33
C PHE A 32 -11.23 1.42 8.32
N SER A 33 -10.40 0.46 7.95
CA SER A 33 -10.73 -0.58 6.98
C SER A 33 -11.33 -1.85 7.62
N ALA A 34 -11.26 -1.97 8.94
CA ALA A 34 -11.72 -3.16 9.68
C ALA A 34 -13.19 -3.53 9.44
N PRO A 35 -14.17 -2.60 9.33
CA PRO A 35 -15.57 -2.95 9.04
C PRO A 35 -15.77 -3.68 7.71
N LYS A 36 -14.85 -3.52 6.76
CA LYS A 36 -14.86 -4.26 5.48
C LYS A 36 -14.15 -5.61 5.56
N GLY A 37 -13.70 -6.02 6.74
CA GLY A 37 -13.05 -7.29 6.97
C GLY A 37 -11.55 -7.30 6.71
N TYR A 38 -10.94 -6.14 6.43
CA TYR A 38 -9.49 -6.05 6.35
C TYR A 38 -8.85 -6.30 7.71
N PRO A 39 -7.75 -7.06 7.78
CA PRO A 39 -7.12 -7.41 9.04
C PRO A 39 -6.49 -6.19 9.70
N ILE A 40 -6.76 -6.00 10.99
CA ILE A 40 -5.98 -5.14 11.88
C ILE A 40 -4.75 -5.91 12.39
N GLY A 41 -3.81 -5.24 13.11
CA GLY A 41 -2.53 -5.83 13.51
C GLY A 41 -2.60 -7.27 14.04
N ASN A 42 -3.50 -7.56 15.00
CA ASN A 42 -3.70 -8.93 15.50
C ASN A 42 -4.24 -9.89 14.42
N GLY A 43 -5.06 -9.40 13.52
CA GLY A 43 -5.56 -10.18 12.38
C GLY A 43 -4.45 -10.52 11.40
N MET A 44 -3.52 -9.59 11.15
CA MET A 44 -2.31 -9.84 10.36
C MET A 44 -1.41 -10.87 11.02
N ASN A 45 -1.14 -10.73 12.32
CA ASN A 45 -0.33 -11.67 13.09
C ASN A 45 -0.90 -13.10 12.98
N ASN A 46 -2.18 -13.25 13.26
CA ASN A 46 -2.85 -14.55 13.18
C ASN A 46 -2.90 -15.10 11.75
N GLY A 47 -3.14 -14.23 10.76
CA GLY A 47 -3.21 -14.63 9.36
C GLY A 47 -1.87 -15.13 8.81
N LEU A 48 -0.76 -14.50 9.20
CA LEU A 48 0.59 -14.93 8.79
C LEU A 48 1.04 -16.18 9.54
N LEU A 49 0.80 -16.26 10.85
CA LEU A 49 1.18 -17.42 11.67
C LEU A 49 0.44 -18.68 11.25
N ASN A 50 -0.84 -18.56 10.87
CA ASN A 50 -1.72 -19.65 10.45
C ASN A 50 -2.09 -19.55 8.97
N PHE A 51 -1.15 -19.12 8.13
CA PHE A 51 -1.40 -18.88 6.72
C PHE A 51 -1.96 -20.14 6.02
N ASP A 52 -3.19 -20.03 5.51
CA ASP A 52 -3.83 -21.12 4.75
C ASP A 52 -3.31 -21.11 3.31
N ASP A 53 -2.59 -22.16 2.95
CA ASP A 53 -1.92 -22.34 1.66
C ASP A 53 -2.60 -23.33 0.72
N LYS A 54 -3.79 -23.84 1.08
CA LYS A 54 -4.47 -24.89 0.30
C LYS A 54 -4.72 -24.49 -1.15
N ASP A 55 -5.03 -23.22 -1.37
CA ASP A 55 -5.34 -22.66 -2.68
C ASP A 55 -4.25 -21.75 -3.22
N VAL A 56 -3.05 -21.78 -2.60
CA VAL A 56 -1.93 -20.92 -3.00
C VAL A 56 -1.05 -21.62 -4.00
N ASP A 57 -0.69 -20.89 -5.04
CA ASP A 57 0.23 -21.31 -6.08
C ASP A 57 1.14 -20.15 -6.49
N PHE A 58 2.12 -20.40 -7.37
CA PHE A 58 3.01 -19.36 -7.87
C PHE A 58 2.93 -19.28 -9.39
N SER A 59 2.87 -18.04 -9.91
CA SER A 59 3.03 -17.79 -11.34
C SER A 59 4.45 -18.13 -11.80
N PRO A 60 4.69 -18.28 -13.10
CA PRO A 60 6.05 -18.45 -13.64
C PRO A 60 7.01 -17.32 -13.31
N SER A 61 6.49 -16.12 -13.05
CA SER A 61 7.26 -14.95 -12.63
C SER A 61 7.50 -14.87 -11.12
N GLY A 62 6.96 -15.81 -10.32
CA GLY A 62 7.13 -15.86 -8.87
C GLY A 62 6.09 -15.11 -8.07
N GLU A 63 5.00 -14.66 -8.68
CA GLU A 63 3.88 -14.06 -7.96
C GLU A 63 3.05 -15.11 -7.25
N LEU A 64 2.71 -14.88 -5.99
CA LEU A 64 1.77 -15.69 -5.24
C LEU A 64 0.36 -15.46 -5.79
N VAL A 65 -0.27 -16.52 -6.26
CA VAL A 65 -1.59 -16.51 -6.88
C VAL A 65 -2.53 -17.50 -6.21
N ILE A 66 -3.83 -17.27 -6.32
CA ILE A 66 -4.86 -18.20 -5.84
C ILE A 66 -5.19 -19.18 -6.95
N SER A 67 -5.05 -20.48 -6.67
CA SER A 67 -5.50 -21.54 -7.56
C SER A 67 -7.01 -21.72 -7.43
N LYS A 68 -7.79 -21.23 -8.39
CA LYS A 68 -9.23 -21.48 -8.43
C LYS A 68 -9.55 -22.86 -8.97
N ASN A 69 -10.38 -23.59 -8.25
CA ASN A 69 -11.00 -24.85 -8.72
C ASN A 69 -10.01 -25.92 -9.20
N GLY A 70 -8.83 -26.02 -8.57
CA GLY A 70 -7.80 -26.97 -8.98
C GLY A 70 -7.20 -26.71 -10.36
N ARG A 71 -7.51 -25.59 -10.98
CA ARG A 71 -6.82 -25.16 -12.22
C ARG A 71 -5.48 -24.57 -11.87
N LYS A 72 -4.43 -25.30 -12.17
CA LYS A 72 -3.07 -24.78 -12.14
C LYS A 72 -2.96 -23.59 -13.10
N PRO A 73 -2.21 -22.53 -12.75
CA PRO A 73 -1.96 -21.42 -13.67
C PRO A 73 -1.51 -21.96 -15.05
N GLN A 74 -2.02 -21.38 -16.13
CA GLN A 74 -1.76 -21.87 -17.50
C GLN A 74 -0.28 -21.81 -17.92
N PHE A 75 0.59 -21.24 -17.10
CA PHE A 75 1.98 -20.92 -17.42
C PHE A 75 2.97 -21.58 -16.47
N GLN A 76 2.83 -22.88 -16.19
CA GLN A 76 3.85 -23.62 -15.45
C GLN A 76 5.09 -23.83 -16.32
N ILE A 77 6.16 -23.09 -16.03
CA ILE A 77 7.50 -23.46 -16.46
C ILE A 77 8.06 -24.39 -15.38
N GLU A 78 8.26 -25.65 -15.72
CA GLU A 78 8.84 -26.65 -14.85
C GLU A 78 10.21 -26.14 -14.32
N GLY A 79 10.39 -26.12 -13.01
CA GLY A 79 11.64 -25.65 -12.37
C GLY A 79 11.53 -24.29 -11.67
N VAL A 80 11.00 -23.23 -12.31
CA VAL A 80 10.82 -21.91 -11.66
C VAL A 80 9.78 -21.97 -10.54
N TYR A 81 8.71 -22.69 -10.80
CA TYR A 81 7.63 -22.93 -9.86
C TYR A 81 8.09 -23.60 -8.55
N ASN A 82 8.90 -24.63 -8.68
CA ASN A 82 9.43 -25.33 -7.51
C ASN A 82 10.31 -24.45 -6.61
N VAL A 83 11.05 -23.52 -7.17
CA VAL A 83 11.92 -22.61 -6.40
C VAL A 83 11.11 -21.68 -5.51
N HIS A 84 10.07 -21.04 -6.04
CA HIS A 84 9.23 -20.13 -5.25
C HIS A 84 8.44 -20.86 -4.16
N GLN A 85 7.99 -22.08 -4.42
CA GLN A 85 7.39 -22.93 -3.39
C GLN A 85 8.38 -23.22 -2.25
N LYS A 86 9.64 -23.53 -2.56
CA LYS A 86 10.67 -23.77 -1.54
C LYS A 86 10.87 -22.51 -0.66
N TYR A 87 10.98 -21.32 -1.27
CA TYR A 87 11.11 -20.07 -0.51
C TYR A 87 9.89 -19.82 0.38
N PHE A 88 8.70 -20.12 -0.10
CA PHE A 88 7.47 -20.01 0.66
C PHE A 88 7.44 -20.96 1.85
N ILE A 89 7.81 -22.23 1.65
CA ILE A 89 7.93 -23.22 2.73
C ILE A 89 8.93 -22.73 3.77
N PHE A 90 10.09 -22.26 3.34
CA PHE A 90 11.11 -21.72 4.23
C PHE A 90 10.61 -20.50 5.02
N CYS A 91 9.95 -19.54 4.37
CA CYS A 91 9.35 -18.40 5.02
C CYS A 91 8.32 -18.80 6.10
N LYS A 92 7.45 -19.77 5.82
CA LYS A 92 6.49 -20.30 6.81
C LYS A 92 7.20 -20.96 8.00
N ARG A 93 8.28 -21.71 7.76
CA ARG A 93 9.08 -22.31 8.82
C ARG A 93 9.75 -21.24 9.69
N LEU A 94 10.29 -20.16 9.08
CA LEU A 94 10.87 -19.03 9.80
C LEU A 94 9.84 -18.32 10.68
N ILE A 95 8.63 -18.05 10.17
CA ILE A 95 7.54 -17.45 10.95
C ILE A 95 7.24 -18.30 12.19
N LYS A 96 7.12 -19.62 12.01
CA LYS A 96 6.82 -20.54 13.10
C LYS A 96 7.96 -20.60 14.13
N GLU A 97 9.20 -20.74 13.69
CA GLU A 97 10.36 -20.82 14.57
C GLU A 97 10.60 -19.50 15.32
N TYR A 98 10.43 -18.37 14.66
CA TYR A 98 10.47 -17.06 15.30
C TYR A 98 9.41 -16.94 16.41
N SER A 99 8.18 -17.37 16.15
CA SER A 99 7.12 -17.35 17.17
C SER A 99 7.47 -18.22 18.36
N ILE A 100 8.02 -19.43 18.15
CA ILE A 100 8.48 -20.33 19.22
C ILE A 100 9.59 -19.67 20.04
N ALA A 101 10.56 -19.05 19.37
CA ALA A 101 11.68 -18.36 20.02
C ALA A 101 11.25 -17.14 20.87
N HIS A 102 10.05 -16.60 20.61
CA HIS A 102 9.48 -15.45 21.32
C HIS A 102 8.25 -15.84 22.16
N ASP A 103 8.26 -17.00 22.80
CA ASP A 103 7.21 -17.49 23.72
C ASP A 103 5.80 -17.50 23.11
N GLY A 104 5.69 -17.86 21.83
CA GLY A 104 4.44 -17.87 21.07
C GLY A 104 3.93 -16.49 20.65
N LYS A 105 4.67 -15.44 20.94
CA LYS A 105 4.35 -14.09 20.48
C LYS A 105 4.86 -13.88 19.06
N PHE A 106 3.97 -13.37 18.22
CA PHE A 106 4.31 -13.01 16.85
C PHE A 106 3.76 -11.62 16.54
N ASP A 107 4.65 -10.74 16.09
CA ASP A 107 4.29 -9.44 15.54
C ASP A 107 4.84 -9.33 14.12
N TYR A 108 3.96 -9.05 13.16
CA TYR A 108 4.26 -9.10 11.75
C TYR A 108 5.28 -8.03 11.31
N GLU A 109 5.31 -6.87 11.99
CA GLU A 109 6.29 -5.82 11.70
C GLU A 109 7.65 -6.16 12.29
N LEU A 110 7.70 -6.63 13.54
CA LEU A 110 8.95 -7.05 14.19
C LEU A 110 9.58 -8.25 13.47
N PHE A 111 8.77 -9.19 12.98
CA PHE A 111 9.28 -10.30 12.19
C PHE A 111 9.93 -9.83 10.87
N TYR A 112 9.38 -8.79 10.23
CA TYR A 112 10.00 -8.23 9.03
C TYR A 112 11.37 -7.60 9.31
N ASP A 113 11.53 -6.92 10.44
CA ASP A 113 12.83 -6.40 10.88
C ASP A 113 13.80 -7.55 11.22
N PHE A 114 13.30 -8.61 11.86
CA PHE A 114 14.08 -9.81 12.16
C PHE A 114 14.66 -10.47 10.90
N ILE A 115 13.87 -10.70 9.84
CA ILE A 115 14.39 -11.34 8.61
C ILE A 115 15.42 -10.48 7.86
N LYS A 116 15.55 -9.21 8.21
CA LYS A 116 16.57 -8.28 7.69
C LYS A 116 17.75 -8.09 8.64
N SER A 117 17.71 -8.65 9.84
CA SER A 117 18.76 -8.55 10.84
C SER A 117 19.79 -9.69 10.73
N ASP A 118 20.88 -9.58 11.48
CA ASP A 118 21.86 -10.67 11.57
C ASP A 118 21.37 -11.84 12.44
N GLU A 119 20.36 -11.65 13.28
CA GLU A 119 19.78 -12.67 14.14
C GLU A 119 19.21 -13.85 13.34
N VAL A 120 18.59 -13.62 12.20
CA VAL A 120 18.08 -14.69 11.32
C VAL A 120 19.16 -15.63 10.80
N LYS A 121 20.45 -15.23 10.87
CA LYS A 121 21.60 -16.05 10.46
C LYS A 121 22.05 -17.04 11.54
N GLU A 122 21.40 -17.11 12.69
CA GLU A 122 21.68 -18.12 13.68
C GLU A 122 21.42 -19.54 13.15
N LYS A 123 22.20 -20.52 13.62
CA LYS A 123 22.14 -21.90 13.13
C LYS A 123 20.73 -22.52 13.19
N ARG A 124 19.95 -22.19 14.22
CA ARG A 124 18.57 -22.70 14.38
C ARG A 124 17.65 -22.31 13.22
N TYR A 125 17.89 -21.16 12.59
CA TYR A 125 17.13 -20.73 11.42
C TYR A 125 17.70 -21.25 10.11
N GLN A 126 19.03 -21.41 10.02
CA GLN A 126 19.68 -21.94 8.84
C GLN A 126 19.21 -23.37 8.53
N VAL A 127 19.13 -24.24 9.54
CA VAL A 127 18.72 -25.65 9.37
C VAL A 127 17.28 -25.81 8.84
N LEU A 128 16.47 -24.75 8.86
CA LEU A 128 15.08 -24.81 8.39
C LEU A 128 14.95 -24.95 6.87
N CYS A 129 16.02 -24.72 6.11
CA CYS A 129 16.04 -24.93 4.66
C CYS A 129 16.92 -26.10 4.20
N ASP A 130 17.60 -26.82 5.08
CA ASP A 130 18.58 -27.87 4.71
C ASP A 130 17.98 -28.90 3.75
N ASP A 131 16.74 -29.34 3.96
CA ASP A 131 16.02 -30.29 3.11
C ASP A 131 15.44 -29.69 1.82
N LEU A 132 15.48 -28.35 1.69
CA LEU A 132 14.99 -27.62 0.52
C LEU A 132 16.11 -27.25 -0.45
N LEU A 133 17.35 -27.17 0.03
CA LEU A 133 18.51 -26.74 -0.76
C LEU A 133 18.84 -27.78 -1.85
N SER A 134 19.09 -27.29 -3.05
CA SER A 134 19.74 -28.05 -4.11
C SER A 134 21.26 -27.80 -4.12
N GLU A 135 22.01 -28.53 -4.93
CA GLU A 135 23.47 -28.47 -5.00
C GLU A 135 24.04 -27.07 -5.26
N PHE A 136 23.26 -26.19 -5.90
CA PHE A 136 23.66 -24.84 -6.28
C PHE A 136 22.99 -23.72 -5.46
N GLU A 137 22.21 -24.07 -4.43
CA GLU A 137 21.48 -23.12 -3.60
C GLU A 137 22.15 -22.99 -2.22
N SER A 138 22.08 -21.82 -1.62
CA SER A 138 22.58 -21.57 -0.26
C SER A 138 21.49 -20.95 0.63
N PHE A 139 21.72 -20.98 1.94
CA PHE A 139 20.86 -20.30 2.91
C PHE A 139 20.71 -18.81 2.59
N GLU A 140 21.79 -18.12 2.23
CA GLU A 140 21.79 -16.70 1.89
C GLU A 140 20.91 -16.41 0.67
N TYR A 141 20.89 -17.31 -0.29
CA TYR A 141 20.02 -17.19 -1.47
C TYR A 141 18.55 -17.33 -1.09
N TYR A 142 18.22 -18.26 -0.19
CA TYR A 142 16.87 -18.37 0.35
C TYR A 142 16.49 -17.12 1.15
N LEU A 143 17.37 -16.69 2.06
CA LEU A 143 17.15 -15.53 2.90
C LEU A 143 16.93 -14.24 2.08
N PHE A 144 17.63 -14.08 0.96
CA PHE A 144 17.43 -12.96 0.04
C PHE A 144 16.00 -12.90 -0.50
N ASN A 145 15.35 -14.04 -0.72
CA ASN A 145 14.00 -14.12 -1.28
C ASN A 145 12.89 -14.07 -0.21
N VAL A 146 13.19 -14.29 1.07
CA VAL A 146 12.19 -14.28 2.16
C VAL A 146 11.40 -12.98 2.26
N PRO A 147 12.01 -11.77 2.22
CA PRO A 147 11.25 -10.52 2.29
C PRO A 147 10.23 -10.37 1.15
N HIS A 148 10.56 -10.83 -0.06
CA HIS A 148 9.65 -10.80 -1.21
C HIS A 148 8.45 -11.74 -1.01
N ILE A 149 8.70 -12.96 -0.56
CA ILE A 149 7.63 -13.93 -0.24
C ILE A 149 6.77 -13.42 0.91
N TYR A 150 7.38 -12.88 1.95
CA TYR A 150 6.67 -12.34 3.10
C TYR A 150 5.74 -11.17 2.72
N ASN A 151 6.22 -10.25 1.89
CA ASN A 151 5.40 -9.16 1.37
C ASN A 151 4.25 -9.68 0.51
N GLN A 152 4.46 -10.73 -0.29
CA GLN A 152 3.38 -11.35 -1.06
C GLN A 152 2.34 -12.04 -0.15
N MET A 153 2.76 -12.70 0.95
CA MET A 153 1.84 -13.27 1.94
C MET A 153 1.03 -12.16 2.63
N THR A 154 1.67 -11.04 2.96
CA THR A 154 1.01 -9.86 3.53
C THR A 154 0.01 -9.27 2.54
N GLU A 155 0.41 -9.10 1.28
CA GLU A 155 -0.47 -8.64 0.20
C GLU A 155 -1.69 -9.55 0.03
N TYR A 156 -1.49 -10.87 0.09
CA TYR A 156 -2.58 -11.84 0.00
C TYR A 156 -3.62 -11.65 1.10
N LEU A 157 -3.20 -11.42 2.35
CA LEU A 157 -4.10 -11.20 3.48
C LEU A 157 -4.83 -9.85 3.42
N LEU A 158 -4.27 -8.87 2.72
CA LEU A 158 -4.85 -7.53 2.53
C LEU A 158 -5.74 -7.42 1.31
N LYS A 159 -5.82 -8.46 0.46
CA LYS A 159 -6.75 -8.49 -0.66
C LYS A 159 -8.18 -8.67 -0.18
N ASP A 160 -9.11 -8.04 -0.89
CA ASP A 160 -10.54 -8.21 -0.60
C ASP A 160 -10.92 -9.69 -0.64
N ARG A 161 -11.52 -10.17 0.44
CA ARG A 161 -11.94 -11.58 0.61
C ARG A 161 -13.11 -12.00 -0.29
N GLU A 162 -13.80 -11.08 -0.94
CA GLU A 162 -14.76 -11.44 -1.99
C GLU A 162 -14.06 -12.11 -3.19
N GLY A 163 -12.77 -12.35 -2.97
CA GLY A 163 -12.10 -13.55 -3.44
C GLY A 163 -11.73 -13.52 -4.87
N LYS A 164 -11.07 -12.44 -5.35
CA LYS A 164 -10.69 -12.51 -6.73
C LYS A 164 -9.22 -12.19 -6.91
N ASN A 165 -8.54 -13.21 -7.41
CA ASN A 165 -7.19 -13.15 -7.91
C ASN A 165 -7.05 -11.96 -8.89
N ARG A 166 -5.87 -11.34 -8.97
CA ARG A 166 -5.51 -10.33 -9.99
C ARG A 166 -5.92 -10.72 -11.41
N TYR A 167 -5.99 -12.00 -11.69
CA TYR A 167 -6.27 -12.56 -13.02
C TYR A 167 -7.75 -12.89 -13.27
N ASP A 168 -8.63 -12.79 -12.22
CA ASP A 168 -9.98 -13.38 -12.29
C ASP A 168 -11.02 -12.34 -12.16
N ASP A 169 -11.33 -11.33 -12.37
CA ASP A 169 -12.36 -10.31 -12.15
C ASP A 169 -11.95 -9.19 -11.20
N GLU A 170 -12.57 -8.08 -11.30
CA GLU A 170 -12.33 -6.81 -10.61
C GLU A 170 -11.85 -6.99 -9.14
N PRO A 171 -10.55 -7.15 -8.87
CA PRO A 171 -10.04 -7.49 -7.55
C PRO A 171 -10.22 -6.35 -6.54
N PHE A 172 -10.61 -5.18 -7.02
CA PHE A 172 -10.68 -3.95 -6.24
C PHE A 172 -12.07 -3.34 -6.21
N LYS A 173 -13.09 -4.08 -6.61
CA LYS A 173 -14.47 -3.59 -6.56
C LYS A 173 -15.06 -3.84 -5.19
N ILE A 174 -15.11 -2.81 -4.38
CA ILE A 174 -15.83 -2.83 -3.12
C ILE A 174 -17.28 -2.46 -3.41
N ASN A 175 -18.19 -3.44 -3.33
CA ASN A 175 -19.58 -3.29 -3.73
C ASN A 175 -20.47 -2.62 -2.70
N ASN A 176 -20.10 -2.64 -1.41
CA ASN A 176 -20.91 -2.07 -0.34
C ASN A 176 -20.06 -1.17 0.58
N VAL A 177 -20.43 0.09 0.65
CA VAL A 177 -19.78 1.12 1.47
C VAL A 177 -20.72 1.68 2.56
N ASP A 178 -21.82 1.00 2.87
CA ASP A 178 -22.87 1.50 3.79
C ASP A 178 -22.32 1.91 5.15
N TRP A 179 -21.31 1.22 5.66
CA TRP A 179 -20.61 1.57 6.90
C TRP A 179 -19.97 2.96 6.87
N TYR A 180 -19.76 3.53 5.70
CA TYR A 180 -19.04 4.79 5.50
C TYR A 180 -19.94 5.94 5.04
N ASN A 181 -21.26 5.72 4.91
CA ASN A 181 -22.16 6.71 4.35
C ASN A 181 -22.05 8.07 5.08
N GLY A 182 -22.08 8.07 6.40
CA GLY A 182 -21.94 9.30 7.18
C GLY A 182 -20.58 10.00 7.00
N PHE A 183 -19.50 9.21 6.94
CA PHE A 183 -18.16 9.72 6.66
C PHE A 183 -18.04 10.29 5.24
N LEU A 184 -18.58 9.59 4.23
CA LEU A 184 -18.56 10.03 2.84
C LEU A 184 -19.40 11.30 2.61
N ASP A 185 -20.57 11.39 3.26
CA ASP A 185 -21.38 12.59 3.25
C ASP A 185 -20.61 13.78 3.85
N TYR A 186 -19.94 13.56 4.99
CA TYR A 186 -19.11 14.57 5.63
C TYR A 186 -17.95 15.01 4.72
N LEU A 187 -17.23 14.10 4.08
CA LEU A 187 -16.16 14.42 3.12
C LEU A 187 -16.71 15.23 1.93
N SER A 188 -17.86 14.82 1.41
CA SER A 188 -18.52 15.52 0.30
C SER A 188 -18.81 16.96 0.67
N GLN A 189 -19.45 17.20 1.83
CA GLN A 189 -19.74 18.55 2.33
C GLN A 189 -18.46 19.38 2.52
N LEU A 190 -17.44 18.83 3.15
CA LEU A 190 -16.15 19.50 3.36
C LEU A 190 -15.47 19.87 2.05
N SER A 191 -15.60 19.04 1.02
CA SER A 191 -14.93 19.24 -0.27
C SER A 191 -15.36 20.53 -0.99
N HIS A 192 -16.46 21.13 -0.61
CA HIS A 192 -16.89 22.43 -1.16
C HIS A 192 -16.07 23.61 -0.64
N GLU A 193 -15.58 23.54 0.60
CA GLU A 193 -14.89 24.67 1.26
C GLU A 193 -13.40 24.41 1.53
N TYR A 194 -13.03 23.17 1.70
CA TYR A 194 -11.68 22.77 2.16
C TYR A 194 -10.93 21.98 1.10
N ILE A 195 -9.60 22.07 1.17
CA ILE A 195 -8.72 21.04 0.65
C ILE A 195 -8.63 19.95 1.70
N ILE A 196 -8.98 18.73 1.35
CA ILE A 196 -9.01 17.58 2.24
C ILE A 196 -7.78 16.73 1.94
N ASN A 197 -6.84 16.68 2.87
CA ASN A 197 -5.64 15.85 2.75
C ASN A 197 -5.85 14.57 3.58
N VAL A 198 -6.11 13.47 2.90
CA VAL A 198 -6.27 12.14 3.53
C VAL A 198 -4.94 11.41 3.49
N HIS A 199 -4.33 11.23 4.63
CA HIS A 199 -3.15 10.41 4.81
C HIS A 199 -3.59 9.06 5.35
N THR A 200 -3.15 7.98 4.75
CA THR A 200 -3.46 6.63 5.24
C THR A 200 -2.19 5.80 5.42
N LEU A 201 -2.19 4.98 6.48
CA LEU A 201 -1.18 3.97 6.74
C LEU A 201 -1.59 2.61 6.17
N ASN A 202 -2.84 2.51 5.66
CA ASN A 202 -3.40 1.29 5.13
C ASN A 202 -2.90 1.03 3.71
N HIS A 203 -2.53 -0.21 3.43
CA HIS A 203 -2.10 -0.64 2.11
C HIS A 203 -3.28 -1.03 1.21
N ASP A 204 -4.45 -1.35 1.80
CA ASP A 204 -5.66 -1.73 1.07
C ASP A 204 -6.18 -0.61 0.16
N LEU A 205 -7.10 -0.96 -0.75
CA LEU A 205 -7.66 -0.03 -1.75
C LEU A 205 -9.08 0.43 -1.40
N LEU A 206 -9.46 0.34 -0.12
CA LEU A 206 -10.80 0.75 0.32
C LEU A 206 -11.07 2.22 0.03
N PHE A 207 -10.14 3.11 0.39
CA PHE A 207 -10.37 4.54 0.22
C PHE A 207 -10.49 4.94 -1.26
N GLU A 208 -9.68 4.33 -2.12
CA GLU A 208 -9.74 4.52 -3.58
C GLU A 208 -11.09 4.09 -4.17
N SER A 209 -11.71 3.05 -3.60
CA SER A 209 -13.01 2.56 -4.06
C SER A 209 -14.14 3.58 -3.87
N PHE A 210 -14.00 4.49 -2.90
CA PHE A 210 -14.97 5.56 -2.68
C PHE A 210 -15.08 6.54 -3.86
N ASN A 211 -14.03 6.59 -4.69
CA ASN A 211 -14.03 7.46 -5.88
C ASN A 211 -15.17 7.15 -6.86
N ASN A 212 -15.66 5.92 -6.84
CA ASN A 212 -16.76 5.46 -7.70
C ASN A 212 -18.15 5.61 -7.04
N THR A 213 -18.22 6.19 -5.84
CA THR A 213 -19.52 6.42 -5.15
C THR A 213 -20.15 7.73 -5.59
N GLY A 214 -21.48 7.83 -5.45
CA GLY A 214 -22.22 9.07 -5.69
C GLY A 214 -21.83 10.22 -4.76
N TYR A 215 -21.22 9.95 -3.62
CA TYR A 215 -20.75 10.96 -2.68
C TYR A 215 -19.49 11.69 -3.17
N ILE A 216 -18.56 10.95 -3.74
CA ILE A 216 -17.21 11.45 -4.07
C ILE A 216 -17.09 11.79 -5.56
N ASN A 217 -17.72 11.00 -6.43
CA ASN A 217 -17.85 11.27 -7.86
C ASN A 217 -16.52 11.65 -8.55
N ASN A 218 -15.50 10.80 -8.47
CA ASN A 218 -14.17 10.97 -9.07
C ASN A 218 -13.42 12.23 -8.57
N SER A 219 -13.65 12.63 -7.32
CA SER A 219 -13.00 13.80 -6.72
C SER A 219 -11.74 13.47 -5.89
N ILE A 220 -11.23 12.22 -5.94
CA ILE A 220 -10.00 11.80 -5.29
C ILE A 220 -8.84 11.88 -6.28
N SER A 221 -7.72 12.48 -5.85
CA SER A 221 -6.43 12.41 -6.54
C SER A 221 -5.37 11.86 -5.60
N ASP A 222 -4.55 10.93 -6.07
CA ASP A 222 -3.53 10.21 -5.29
C ASP A 222 -2.09 10.49 -5.73
N GLY A 223 -1.93 11.44 -6.65
CA GLY A 223 -0.63 11.82 -7.18
C GLY A 223 -0.15 10.96 -8.36
N PHE A 224 -0.97 10.01 -8.83
CA PHE A 224 -0.71 9.25 -10.05
C PHE A 224 -1.48 9.84 -11.23
N ASP A 225 -0.94 9.66 -12.44
CA ASP A 225 -1.49 10.24 -13.66
C ASP A 225 -1.15 9.37 -14.87
N GLU A 226 -2.17 9.07 -15.67
CA GLU A 226 -2.02 8.32 -16.91
C GLU A 226 -1.51 9.20 -18.06
N TYR A 227 -1.80 10.51 -18.01
CA TYR A 227 -1.44 11.43 -19.09
C TYR A 227 0.08 11.50 -19.29
N GLY A 228 0.52 11.26 -20.54
CA GLY A 228 1.93 11.23 -20.87
C GLY A 228 2.72 10.08 -20.24
N SER A 229 2.07 9.05 -19.69
CA SER A 229 2.75 7.87 -19.17
C SER A 229 3.34 7.04 -20.31
N GLU A 230 4.57 6.56 -20.10
CA GLU A 230 5.30 5.64 -20.99
C GLU A 230 5.16 4.19 -20.50
N TYR A 231 4.48 3.95 -19.37
CA TYR A 231 4.36 2.65 -18.73
C TYR A 231 3.07 1.96 -19.18
N TYR A 232 3.18 0.66 -19.39
CA TYR A 232 2.10 -0.20 -19.82
C TYR A 232 2.09 -1.48 -19.00
N GLY A 233 0.91 -2.06 -18.85
CA GLY A 233 0.75 -3.39 -18.29
C GLY A 233 0.29 -4.36 -19.36
N LYS A 234 0.81 -5.58 -19.32
CA LYS A 234 0.40 -6.67 -20.19
C LYS A 234 -0.81 -7.36 -19.57
N LEU A 235 -1.96 -7.20 -20.19
CA LEU A 235 -3.20 -7.90 -19.84
C LEU A 235 -3.45 -9.03 -20.84
N ILE A 236 -3.67 -10.24 -20.33
CA ILE A 236 -4.08 -11.39 -21.14
C ILE A 236 -5.56 -11.68 -20.84
N HIS A 237 -6.41 -11.53 -21.84
CA HIS A 237 -7.83 -11.82 -21.76
C HIS A 237 -8.30 -12.53 -23.02
N ASP A 238 -9.05 -13.62 -22.90
CA ASP A 238 -9.55 -14.45 -24.02
C ASP A 238 -8.46 -14.81 -25.05
N ASN A 239 -7.29 -15.25 -24.56
CA ASN A 239 -6.11 -15.59 -25.37
C ASN A 239 -5.56 -14.44 -26.23
N ARG A 240 -5.93 -13.20 -25.92
CA ARG A 240 -5.39 -11.99 -26.54
C ARG A 240 -4.56 -11.21 -25.54
N THR A 241 -3.49 -10.60 -26.04
CA THR A 241 -2.63 -9.72 -25.25
C THR A 241 -2.98 -8.27 -25.53
N TYR A 242 -3.23 -7.51 -24.46
CA TYR A 242 -3.49 -6.08 -24.51
C TYR A 242 -2.38 -5.35 -23.76
N HIS A 243 -1.95 -4.21 -24.29
CA HIS A 243 -1.03 -3.30 -23.61
C HIS A 243 -1.83 -2.12 -23.08
N CYS A 244 -2.16 -2.15 -21.79
CA CYS A 244 -2.94 -1.12 -21.13
C CYS A 244 -2.00 -0.05 -20.57
N ARG A 245 -2.23 1.23 -20.85
CA ARG A 245 -1.45 2.31 -20.27
C ARG A 245 -1.69 2.36 -18.76
N LEU A 246 -0.62 2.53 -18.00
CA LEU A 246 -0.64 2.60 -16.55
C LEU A 246 -0.34 4.03 -16.09
N GLU A 247 -0.89 4.39 -14.95
CA GLU A 247 -0.59 5.63 -14.26
C GLU A 247 0.82 5.58 -13.67
N ARG A 248 1.51 6.73 -13.65
CA ARG A 248 2.79 6.89 -12.97
C ARG A 248 2.73 7.98 -11.91
N TYR A 249 3.53 7.86 -10.87
CA TYR A 249 3.58 8.87 -9.84
C TYR A 249 4.16 10.19 -10.35
N THR A 250 3.37 11.24 -10.30
CA THR A 250 3.71 12.61 -10.73
C THR A 250 3.76 13.60 -9.57
N SER A 251 3.18 13.23 -8.42
CA SER A 251 2.95 14.12 -7.27
C SER A 251 2.00 15.29 -7.57
N ARG A 252 1.11 15.13 -8.55
CA ARG A 252 0.05 16.08 -8.86
C ARG A 252 -1.24 15.70 -8.13
N TYR A 253 -1.88 16.66 -7.52
CA TYR A 253 -3.11 16.49 -6.73
C TYR A 253 -4.10 17.57 -7.14
N ASN A 254 -4.92 17.26 -8.14
CA ASN A 254 -5.74 18.25 -8.87
C ASN A 254 -7.18 18.36 -8.34
N THR A 255 -7.54 17.55 -7.33
CA THR A 255 -8.91 17.54 -6.79
C THR A 255 -8.93 18.01 -5.33
N PRO A 256 -10.11 18.40 -4.81
CA PRO A 256 -10.24 18.79 -3.41
C PRO A 256 -9.87 17.70 -2.41
N ILE A 257 -10.14 16.43 -2.72
CA ILE A 257 -9.81 15.28 -1.87
C ILE A 257 -8.52 14.67 -2.38
N ARG A 258 -7.48 14.70 -1.55
CA ARG A 258 -6.13 14.26 -1.90
C ARG A 258 -5.71 13.09 -1.02
N LEU A 259 -5.42 11.95 -1.64
CA LEU A 259 -5.04 10.72 -0.95
C LEU A 259 -3.52 10.55 -0.94
N PHE A 260 -2.96 10.30 0.23
CA PHE A 260 -1.53 10.07 0.46
C PHE A 260 -1.36 8.75 1.20
N LYS A 261 -0.98 7.68 0.51
CA LYS A 261 -0.71 6.37 1.12
C LYS A 261 0.74 6.34 1.63
N LEU A 262 0.93 6.75 2.88
CA LEU A 262 2.24 6.97 3.47
C LEU A 262 3.09 5.71 3.54
N HIS A 263 2.45 4.56 3.73
CA HIS A 263 3.13 3.26 3.80
C HIS A 263 3.11 2.47 2.48
N GLY A 264 2.75 3.11 1.37
CA GLY A 264 2.60 2.43 0.09
C GLY A 264 1.23 1.79 -0.10
N SER A 265 1.07 0.99 -1.13
CA SER A 265 -0.23 0.47 -1.55
C SER A 265 -0.11 -0.86 -2.27
N LEU A 266 -1.16 -1.66 -2.25
CA LEU A 266 -1.27 -2.93 -3.00
C LEU A 266 -1.16 -2.77 -4.52
N ASP A 267 -1.30 -1.55 -5.02
CA ASP A 267 -1.23 -1.23 -6.45
C ASP A 267 -0.02 -0.37 -6.86
N TYR A 268 0.87 -0.03 -5.92
CA TYR A 268 2.08 0.74 -6.21
C TYR A 268 3.26 -0.19 -6.47
N VAL A 269 3.84 -0.10 -7.66
CA VAL A 269 4.97 -0.94 -8.06
C VAL A 269 6.10 -0.07 -8.61
N PRO A 270 7.35 -0.22 -8.14
CA PRO A 270 8.48 0.45 -8.72
C PRO A 270 8.87 -0.22 -10.04
N PHE A 271 9.01 0.57 -11.11
CA PHE A 271 9.64 0.13 -12.34
C PHE A 271 11.15 0.31 -12.23
N TYR A 272 11.89 -0.78 -12.46
CA TYR A 272 13.35 -0.76 -12.44
C TYR A 272 13.91 -0.57 -13.84
N ARG A 273 15.02 0.15 -13.94
CA ARG A 273 15.82 0.26 -15.14
C ARG A 273 17.24 -0.22 -14.89
N GLU A 274 17.80 -0.85 -15.88
CA GLU A 274 19.21 -1.22 -15.87
C GLU A 274 20.10 0.01 -16.07
N VAL A 275 21.15 0.10 -15.29
CA VAL A 275 22.24 1.08 -15.45
C VAL A 275 23.52 0.37 -15.83
N GLU A 276 24.59 1.12 -16.06
CA GLU A 276 25.92 0.58 -16.39
C GLU A 276 26.32 -0.53 -15.40
N ASN A 277 26.89 -1.60 -15.94
CA ASN A 277 27.30 -2.82 -15.21
C ASN A 277 26.15 -3.74 -14.72
N GLY A 278 24.98 -3.64 -15.29
CA GLY A 278 23.85 -4.55 -14.99
C GLY A 278 23.13 -4.28 -13.66
N PHE A 279 23.45 -3.18 -12.98
CA PHE A 279 22.71 -2.80 -11.77
C PHE A 279 21.32 -2.30 -12.12
N MET A 280 20.35 -2.72 -11.30
CA MET A 280 18.97 -2.28 -11.43
C MET A 280 18.65 -1.21 -10.40
N ILE A 281 18.11 -0.09 -10.84
CA ILE A 281 17.66 0.99 -9.95
C ILE A 281 16.21 1.34 -10.21
N PRO A 282 15.43 1.72 -9.19
CA PRO A 282 14.07 2.18 -9.40
C PRO A 282 14.05 3.46 -10.24
N ASP A 283 13.22 3.47 -11.29
CA ASP A 283 13.07 4.61 -12.21
C ASP A 283 11.83 5.43 -11.84
N LYS A 284 10.69 4.77 -11.64
CA LYS A 284 9.41 5.40 -11.39
C LYS A 284 8.47 4.45 -10.65
N TYR A 285 7.59 5.00 -9.81
CA TYR A 285 6.44 4.23 -9.32
C TYR A 285 5.30 4.27 -10.33
N VAL A 286 4.74 3.11 -10.56
CA VAL A 286 3.64 2.85 -11.48
C VAL A 286 2.48 2.27 -10.68
N LYS A 287 1.26 2.62 -11.04
CA LYS A 287 0.05 2.08 -10.43
C LYS A 287 -0.50 0.98 -11.32
N ILE A 288 -0.57 -0.23 -10.80
CA ILE A 288 -1.12 -1.36 -11.53
C ILE A 288 -2.65 -1.29 -11.58
N LYS A 289 -3.22 -1.84 -12.64
CA LYS A 289 -4.65 -1.95 -12.86
C LYS A 289 -5.09 -3.41 -12.76
N TRP A 290 -6.38 -3.62 -12.70
CA TRP A 290 -7.00 -4.92 -12.72
C TRP A 290 -6.42 -5.85 -13.80
N GLY A 291 -6.15 -7.10 -13.42
CA GLY A 291 -5.62 -8.13 -14.31
C GLY A 291 -4.15 -7.98 -14.70
N ILE A 292 -3.44 -7.00 -14.14
CA ILE A 292 -2.04 -6.73 -14.42
C ILE A 292 -1.23 -6.97 -13.14
N GLY A 293 -0.28 -7.90 -13.19
CA GLY A 293 0.66 -8.15 -12.10
C GLY A 293 1.86 -7.19 -12.10
N ALA A 294 2.64 -7.21 -11.02
CA ALA A 294 3.85 -6.42 -10.92
C ALA A 294 4.86 -6.77 -12.02
N SER A 295 4.99 -8.06 -12.35
CA SER A 295 5.88 -8.56 -13.40
C SER A 295 5.42 -8.27 -14.83
N ASP A 296 4.17 -7.82 -15.02
CA ASP A 296 3.61 -7.51 -16.34
C ASP A 296 3.90 -6.06 -16.78
N ILE A 297 4.55 -5.26 -15.93
CA ILE A 297 4.83 -3.84 -16.23
C ILE A 297 5.96 -3.71 -17.23
N MET A 298 5.77 -2.84 -18.21
CA MET A 298 6.74 -2.53 -19.24
C MET A 298 6.78 -1.03 -19.56
N LYS A 299 7.89 -0.55 -20.08
CA LYS A 299 8.08 0.84 -20.52
C LYS A 299 8.31 0.91 -22.02
N SER A 300 7.59 1.78 -22.73
CA SER A 300 7.78 1.96 -24.16
C SER A 300 9.15 2.55 -24.49
N ARG A 301 9.80 2.01 -25.52
CA ARG A 301 11.09 2.52 -26.02
C ARG A 301 10.85 3.73 -26.93
N LYS A 302 11.51 4.84 -26.61
CA LYS A 302 11.41 6.08 -27.43
C LYS A 302 12.08 5.97 -28.81
N SER A 303 13.14 5.15 -28.93
CA SER A 303 13.98 5.06 -30.12
C SER A 303 13.76 3.81 -30.97
N LYS A 304 12.97 2.84 -30.46
CA LYS A 304 12.72 1.56 -31.15
C LYS A 304 11.28 1.11 -30.87
N ILE A 305 10.68 0.40 -31.81
CA ILE A 305 9.43 -0.31 -31.57
C ILE A 305 9.69 -1.42 -30.55
N GLY A 306 9.01 -1.39 -29.43
CA GLY A 306 9.11 -2.40 -28.37
C GLY A 306 9.03 -1.80 -26.98
N TYR A 307 9.23 -2.67 -25.99
CA TYR A 307 9.11 -2.35 -24.57
C TYR A 307 10.32 -2.85 -23.80
N ASP A 308 10.73 -2.08 -22.80
CA ASP A 308 11.62 -2.53 -21.74
C ASP A 308 10.77 -3.09 -20.60
N VAL A 309 11.17 -4.22 -20.03
CA VAL A 309 10.45 -4.88 -18.95
C VAL A 309 11.17 -4.65 -17.62
N SER A 310 10.41 -4.63 -16.53
CA SER A 310 10.97 -4.59 -15.19
C SER A 310 11.13 -6.02 -14.66
N PRO A 311 12.34 -6.52 -14.44
CA PRO A 311 12.55 -7.93 -14.11
C PRO A 311 12.49 -8.25 -12.60
N PHE A 312 12.34 -7.26 -11.70
CA PHE A 312 12.73 -7.43 -10.32
C PHE A 312 11.60 -7.51 -9.29
N GLU A 313 10.43 -6.93 -9.53
CA GLU A 313 9.38 -6.92 -8.52
C GLU A 313 8.26 -7.88 -8.86
N TYR A 314 7.92 -8.73 -7.90
CA TYR A 314 6.84 -9.71 -7.99
C TYR A 314 5.64 -9.34 -7.11
N HIS A 315 5.71 -8.23 -6.40
CA HIS A 315 4.69 -7.75 -5.49
C HIS A 315 4.63 -6.22 -5.48
N ALA A 316 3.55 -5.68 -4.92
CA ALA A 316 3.43 -4.27 -4.67
C ALA A 316 4.45 -3.79 -3.62
N ASP A 317 4.85 -2.53 -3.70
CA ASP A 317 5.80 -1.92 -2.75
C ASP A 317 5.05 -1.18 -1.64
N PHE A 318 5.30 -1.64 -0.42
CA PHE A 318 4.78 -1.02 0.79
C PHE A 318 5.78 -1.14 1.94
N LEU A 319 5.64 -0.25 2.91
CA LEU A 319 6.53 -0.21 4.06
C LEU A 319 6.09 -1.24 5.10
N THR A 320 6.95 -2.18 5.39
CA THR A 320 6.80 -3.19 6.43
C THR A 320 7.92 -3.08 7.45
N GLY A 321 7.69 -3.55 8.66
CA GLY A 321 8.63 -3.45 9.79
C GLY A 321 8.44 -2.18 10.60
N THR A 322 9.15 -2.07 11.71
CA THR A 322 9.14 -0.90 12.57
C THR A 322 10.30 0.03 12.25
N THR A 323 11.53 -0.46 12.37
CA THR A 323 12.76 0.30 12.07
C THR A 323 13.01 0.40 10.57
N SER A 324 12.80 -0.69 9.85
CA SER A 324 13.01 -0.75 8.39
C SER A 324 12.14 0.26 7.63
N LYS A 325 10.88 0.46 8.03
CA LYS A 325 10.01 1.44 7.37
C LYS A 325 10.46 2.88 7.59
N ILE A 326 10.95 3.23 8.78
CA ILE A 326 11.41 4.59 9.07
C ILE A 326 12.60 4.97 8.19
N GLN A 327 13.53 4.05 7.96
CA GLN A 327 14.67 4.26 7.06
C GLN A 327 14.19 4.60 5.64
N ARG A 328 13.08 3.98 5.20
CA ARG A 328 12.50 4.17 3.87
C ARG A 328 11.72 5.49 3.70
N TYR A 329 11.39 6.22 4.76
CA TYR A 329 10.68 7.52 4.68
C TYR A 329 11.41 8.55 3.81
N ASN A 330 12.73 8.41 3.67
CA ASN A 330 13.57 9.27 2.85
C ASN A 330 13.92 8.68 1.47
N GLU A 331 13.40 7.50 1.13
CA GLU A 331 13.62 6.93 -0.19
C GLU A 331 13.09 7.84 -1.30
N PRO A 332 13.90 8.07 -2.34
CA PRO A 332 13.52 8.93 -3.44
C PRO A 332 12.32 8.37 -4.22
N LEU A 333 11.82 9.14 -5.17
CA LEU A 333 10.73 8.84 -6.09
C LEU A 333 9.33 8.89 -5.49
N LEU A 334 9.02 8.17 -4.41
CA LEU A 334 7.70 8.11 -3.81
C LEU A 334 7.71 8.58 -2.34
N PHE A 335 8.26 7.77 -1.43
CA PHE A 335 8.11 7.95 0.02
C PHE A 335 8.61 9.32 0.51
N LYS A 336 9.79 9.75 0.10
CA LYS A 336 10.30 11.09 0.44
C LYS A 336 9.34 12.23 0.05
N LYS A 337 8.65 12.09 -1.08
CA LYS A 337 7.66 13.09 -1.53
C LYS A 337 6.39 13.01 -0.72
N LEU A 338 5.91 11.80 -0.41
CA LEU A 338 4.72 11.59 0.42
C LEU A 338 4.93 12.16 1.83
N PHE A 339 6.03 11.82 2.49
CA PHE A 339 6.34 12.33 3.84
C PHE A 339 6.60 13.85 3.84
N LYS A 340 7.23 14.41 2.81
CA LYS A 340 7.35 15.86 2.66
C LYS A 340 5.97 16.53 2.54
N ARG A 341 5.04 15.92 1.79
CA ARG A 341 3.65 16.39 1.68
C ARG A 341 2.91 16.25 3.00
N PHE A 342 3.04 15.13 3.70
CA PHE A 342 2.42 14.91 5.00
C PHE A 342 2.80 16.01 6.00
N LYS A 343 4.10 16.27 6.18
CA LYS A 343 4.61 17.35 7.04
C LYS A 343 4.07 18.73 6.64
N LYS A 344 4.03 19.02 5.33
CA LYS A 344 3.48 20.28 4.81
C LYS A 344 1.98 20.40 5.11
N ASN A 345 1.22 19.34 4.84
CA ASN A 345 -0.23 19.31 5.01
C ASN A 345 -0.62 19.48 6.48
N LEU A 346 0.10 18.85 7.42
CA LEU A 346 -0.10 19.02 8.86
C LEU A 346 0.10 20.47 9.30
N ARG A 347 1.16 21.14 8.86
CA ARG A 347 1.40 22.57 9.18
C ARG A 347 0.28 23.48 8.68
N GLN A 348 -0.25 23.17 7.51
CA GLN A 348 -1.27 24.00 6.85
C GLN A 348 -2.70 23.66 7.30
N ALA A 349 -2.91 22.48 7.89
CA ALA A 349 -4.23 22.05 8.30
C ALA A 349 -4.82 22.96 9.39
N ASP A 350 -6.08 23.32 9.23
CA ASP A 350 -6.87 24.01 10.25
C ASP A 350 -7.43 23.04 11.28
N LYS A 351 -7.50 21.75 10.94
CA LYS A 351 -8.05 20.68 11.77
C LYS A 351 -7.35 19.35 11.44
N LEU A 352 -7.10 18.53 12.45
CA LEU A 352 -6.60 17.14 12.31
C LEU A 352 -7.66 16.14 12.80
N ILE A 353 -7.99 15.16 11.96
CA ILE A 353 -8.93 14.09 12.30
C ILE A 353 -8.24 12.75 12.08
N ILE A 354 -8.15 11.96 13.15
CA ILE A 354 -7.50 10.64 13.15
C ILE A 354 -8.57 9.58 13.32
N ILE A 355 -8.62 8.58 12.44
CA ILE A 355 -9.67 7.54 12.47
C ILE A 355 -9.04 6.16 12.41
N GLY A 356 -9.34 5.32 13.42
CA GLY A 356 -8.93 3.91 13.45
C GLY A 356 -7.41 3.68 13.47
N TYR A 357 -6.65 4.65 13.99
CA TYR A 357 -5.21 4.54 14.14
C TYR A 357 -4.84 4.18 15.57
N GLY A 358 -4.14 3.05 15.75
CA GLY A 358 -3.75 2.54 17.07
C GLY A 358 -2.63 3.29 17.78
N CYS A 359 -2.10 4.35 17.19
CA CYS A 359 -1.05 5.22 17.72
C CYS A 359 0.27 4.50 18.10
N LYS A 360 0.57 3.38 17.44
CA LYS A 360 1.77 2.57 17.72
C LYS A 360 2.98 2.95 16.86
N ASP A 361 2.80 3.69 15.78
CA ASP A 361 3.88 4.12 14.90
C ASP A 361 4.53 5.40 15.44
N GLU A 362 5.69 5.25 16.10
CA GLU A 362 6.40 6.37 16.72
C GLU A 362 6.80 7.43 15.70
N GLY A 363 7.25 7.04 14.51
CA GLY A 363 7.65 7.99 13.46
C GLY A 363 6.48 8.87 12.98
N ILE A 364 5.29 8.31 12.86
CA ILE A 364 4.06 9.06 12.54
C ILE A 364 3.67 9.97 13.71
N ASN A 365 3.71 9.44 14.94
CA ASN A 365 3.36 10.21 16.14
C ASN A 365 4.27 11.43 16.33
N GLU A 366 5.59 11.27 16.13
CA GLU A 366 6.55 12.36 16.20
C GLU A 366 6.29 13.41 15.10
N ILE A 367 6.04 12.98 13.87
CA ILE A 367 5.70 13.90 12.77
C ILE A 367 4.45 14.71 13.10
N ILE A 368 3.42 14.11 13.66
CA ILE A 368 2.20 14.84 14.05
C ILE A 368 2.53 15.88 15.14
N LYS A 369 3.24 15.50 16.18
CA LYS A 369 3.63 16.41 17.27
C LYS A 369 4.51 17.57 16.80
N GLU A 370 5.40 17.32 15.86
CA GLU A 370 6.33 18.35 15.34
C GLU A 370 5.65 19.31 14.34
N TYR A 371 4.72 18.81 13.53
CA TYR A 371 4.24 19.56 12.37
C TYR A 371 2.78 20.06 12.47
N PHE A 372 1.97 19.52 13.35
CA PHE A 372 0.61 20.02 13.59
C PHE A 372 0.55 20.91 14.82
N ASP A 373 -0.07 22.08 14.68
CA ASP A 373 -0.21 23.05 15.81
C ASP A 373 -1.41 22.69 16.69
N TYR A 374 -1.28 21.61 17.44
CA TYR A 374 -2.32 21.09 18.34
C TYR A 374 -2.63 21.96 19.57
N ASN A 375 -1.86 23.02 19.80
CA ASN A 375 -2.13 23.97 20.88
C ASN A 375 -3.16 25.04 20.47
N HIS A 376 -3.25 25.33 19.16
CA HIS A 376 -4.14 26.39 18.66
C HIS A 376 -5.19 25.88 17.66
N LYS A 377 -5.09 24.62 17.23
CA LYS A 377 -5.96 24.02 16.24
C LYS A 377 -6.62 22.74 16.76
N PRO A 378 -7.91 22.50 16.47
CA PRO A 378 -8.62 21.34 16.98
C PRO A 378 -8.08 20.04 16.38
N SER A 379 -7.97 19.03 17.21
CA SER A 379 -7.66 17.66 16.82
C SER A 379 -8.70 16.68 17.40
N PHE A 380 -9.04 15.66 16.62
CA PHE A 380 -10.05 14.66 16.95
C PHE A 380 -9.49 13.26 16.68
N ILE A 381 -9.84 12.31 17.55
CA ILE A 381 -9.57 10.90 17.34
C ILE A 381 -10.89 10.13 17.40
N VAL A 382 -11.15 9.33 16.38
CA VAL A 382 -12.27 8.38 16.34
C VAL A 382 -11.69 6.98 16.41
N ASP A 383 -11.97 6.28 17.50
CA ASP A 383 -11.58 4.89 17.68
C ASP A 383 -12.59 4.15 18.57
N LYS A 384 -13.12 3.03 18.09
CA LYS A 384 -14.15 2.26 18.77
C LYS A 384 -13.72 1.78 20.16
N TYR A 385 -12.49 1.32 20.28
CA TYR A 385 -11.97 0.68 21.49
C TYR A 385 -11.15 1.64 22.35
N ALA A 386 -10.50 2.63 21.73
CA ALA A 386 -9.66 3.62 22.36
C ALA A 386 -8.70 3.00 23.40
N GLY A 387 -7.84 2.10 22.95
CA GLY A 387 -6.82 1.47 23.79
C GLY A 387 -5.90 2.50 24.45
N GLU A 388 -5.10 2.06 25.43
CA GLU A 388 -4.24 2.92 26.24
C GLU A 388 -3.36 3.84 25.39
N GLY A 389 -2.66 3.32 24.37
CA GLY A 389 -1.81 4.14 23.50
C GLY A 389 -2.58 5.21 22.74
N VAL A 390 -3.83 4.94 22.34
CA VAL A 390 -4.70 5.94 21.68
C VAL A 390 -5.07 7.05 22.65
N VAL A 391 -5.41 6.70 23.89
CA VAL A 391 -5.75 7.66 24.96
C VAL A 391 -4.55 8.54 25.30
N GLU A 392 -3.38 7.94 25.49
CA GLU A 392 -2.14 8.67 25.82
C GLU A 392 -1.71 9.60 24.70
N PHE A 393 -1.72 9.11 23.46
CA PHE A 393 -1.40 9.94 22.30
C PHE A 393 -2.41 11.08 22.15
N GLY A 394 -3.71 10.80 22.29
CA GLY A 394 -4.76 11.82 22.23
C GLY A 394 -4.54 12.95 23.24
N LYS A 395 -4.21 12.60 24.49
CA LYS A 395 -3.84 13.59 25.52
C LYS A 395 -2.61 14.41 25.12
N SER A 396 -1.60 13.78 24.51
CA SER A 396 -0.36 14.46 24.14
C SER A 396 -0.50 15.50 23.03
N ILE A 397 -1.59 15.43 22.25
CA ILE A 397 -1.92 16.39 21.19
C ILE A 397 -3.25 17.14 21.45
N ASN A 398 -3.72 17.16 22.68
CA ASN A 398 -4.98 17.83 23.08
C ASN A 398 -6.22 17.39 22.24
N ALA A 399 -6.25 16.13 21.78
CA ALA A 399 -7.32 15.66 20.91
C ALA A 399 -8.62 15.33 21.67
N VAL A 400 -9.75 15.69 21.09
CA VAL A 400 -11.07 15.18 21.51
C VAL A 400 -11.21 13.73 21.05
N LEU A 401 -11.44 12.82 22.00
CA LEU A 401 -11.55 11.39 21.74
C LEU A 401 -13.02 10.96 21.65
N HIS A 402 -13.43 10.47 20.47
CA HIS A 402 -14.74 9.88 20.23
C HIS A 402 -14.63 8.35 20.19
N LYS A 403 -15.22 7.70 21.21
CA LYS A 403 -15.28 6.22 21.29
C LYS A 403 -16.52 5.70 20.55
N ILE A 404 -16.48 5.78 19.24
CA ILE A 404 -17.59 5.36 18.35
C ILE A 404 -17.07 4.53 17.18
N ASP A 405 -17.99 3.84 16.53
CA ASP A 405 -17.71 3.13 15.27
C ASP A 405 -17.76 4.07 14.07
N ILE A 406 -17.23 3.64 12.93
CA ILE A 406 -17.15 4.47 11.71
C ILE A 406 -18.53 4.82 11.17
N ASP A 407 -19.50 3.90 11.27
CA ASP A 407 -20.89 4.11 10.83
C ASP A 407 -21.61 5.21 11.61
N SER A 408 -21.08 5.57 12.78
CA SER A 408 -21.61 6.63 13.63
C SER A 408 -21.00 8.01 13.37
N ILE A 409 -20.16 8.15 12.36
CA ILE A 409 -19.58 9.44 11.96
C ILE A 409 -20.65 10.28 11.24
N TYR A 410 -20.75 11.56 11.63
CA TYR A 410 -21.63 12.55 10.99
C TYR A 410 -20.99 13.94 11.00
N SER A 411 -21.52 14.87 10.21
CA SER A 411 -20.92 16.20 9.99
C SER A 411 -20.73 17.03 11.26
N GLY A 412 -21.60 16.89 12.26
CA GLY A 412 -21.52 17.63 13.53
C GLY A 412 -20.51 17.08 14.55
N LEU A 413 -19.86 15.95 14.29
CA LEU A 413 -18.98 15.30 15.24
C LEU A 413 -17.67 16.06 15.49
N PHE A 414 -17.22 16.84 14.52
CA PHE A 414 -15.91 17.50 14.52
C PHE A 414 -16.02 19.03 14.57
N ILE A 415 -16.92 19.54 15.40
CA ILE A 415 -17.13 20.97 15.60
C ILE A 415 -16.27 21.52 16.74
#